data_18ddb810b3f3ca59a8b652e5381e1218
#
_entry.id   18ddb810b3f3ca59a8b652e5381e1218
#
_cell.length_a   1.000
_cell.length_b   1.000
_cell.length_c   1.000
_cell.angle_alpha   90.00
_cell.angle_beta   90.00
_cell.angle_gamma   90.00
#
_symmetry.space_group_name_H-M   'P 1'
#
loop_
_entity.id
_entity.type
_entity.pdbx_description
1 polymer ?
#
loop_
_entity_poly.entity_id
_entity_poly.type
_entity_poly.pdbx_seq_one_letter_code
_entity_poly.pdbx_strand_id
1 'polypeptide(L)' 'MTSGDAYRAKALELLAHAETETDPEIRTGFENLAAAYLRLAEQAERNTKLTIEFELPGEDKGDPKTKA' A
#
# COMPACT_ATOMS: atom_id res chain seq x y z
N MET A 1 0.33 3.20 12.31
CA MET A 1 0.93 2.68 11.09
C MET A 1 -0.05 2.70 9.95
N THR A 2 0.38 3.17 8.81
CA THR A 2 -0.53 3.32 7.68
C THR A 2 -0.50 2.06 6.81
N SER A 3 -1.50 1.93 5.96
CA SER A 3 -1.54 0.84 5.01
C SER A 3 -0.33 0.85 4.08
N GLY A 4 0.12 2.04 3.72
CA GLY A 4 1.29 2.16 2.88
C GLY A 4 2.52 1.56 3.51
N ASP A 5 2.69 1.77 4.81
CA ASP A 5 3.84 1.21 5.52
C ASP A 5 3.82 -0.32 5.50
N ALA A 6 2.65 -0.91 5.67
CA ALA A 6 2.53 -2.37 5.66
C ALA A 6 2.89 -2.92 4.28
N TYR A 7 2.43 -2.27 3.23
CA TYR A 7 2.76 -2.71 1.88
C TYR A 7 4.25 -2.55 1.59
N ARG A 8 4.83 -1.46 2.05
CA ARG A 8 6.28 -1.26 1.86
C ARG A 8 7.09 -2.31 2.58
N ALA A 9 6.69 -2.64 3.80
CA ALA A 9 7.39 -3.67 4.55
C ALA A 9 7.35 -5.00 3.80
N LYS A 10 6.18 -5.32 3.22
CA LYS A 10 6.04 -6.54 2.45
C LYS A 10 6.93 -6.53 1.21
N ALA A 11 6.99 -5.38 0.54
CA ALA A 11 7.84 -5.24 -0.64
C ALA A 11 9.31 -5.47 -0.30
N LEU A 12 9.76 -4.90 0.81
CA LEU A 12 11.14 -5.10 1.24
C LEU A 12 11.44 -6.55 1.55
N GLU A 13 10.49 -7.23 2.17
CA GLU A 13 10.60 -8.64 2.45
C GLU A 13 10.80 -9.44 1.17
N LEU A 14 10.00 -9.13 0.16
CA LEU A 14 10.07 -9.82 -1.12
C LEU A 14 11.39 -9.53 -1.84
N LEU A 15 11.88 -8.30 -1.75
CA LEU A 15 13.16 -7.97 -2.35
C LEU A 15 14.29 -8.72 -1.67
N ALA A 16 14.21 -8.90 -0.36
CA ALA A 16 15.20 -9.67 0.35
C ALA A 16 15.19 -11.12 -0.11
N HIS A 17 13.99 -11.68 -0.33
CA HIS A 17 13.91 -13.03 -0.86
C HIS A 17 14.51 -13.11 -2.27
N ALA A 18 14.29 -12.08 -3.08
CA ALA A 18 14.85 -12.07 -4.42
C ALA A 18 16.36 -12.09 -4.40
N GLU A 19 16.96 -11.39 -3.45
CA GLU A 19 18.41 -11.32 -3.36
C GLU A 19 19.03 -12.67 -3.08
N THR A 20 18.36 -13.51 -2.34
CA THR A 20 18.90 -14.81 -1.99
C THR A 20 18.46 -15.93 -2.93
N GLU A 21 17.60 -15.61 -3.88
CA GLU A 21 17.09 -16.62 -4.79
C GLU A 21 18.04 -16.81 -5.96
N THR A 22 18.42 -18.05 -6.21
CA THR A 22 19.37 -18.34 -7.29
C THR A 22 18.67 -18.59 -8.62
N ASP A 23 17.38 -18.99 -8.60
CA ASP A 23 16.63 -19.24 -9.82
C ASP A 23 16.19 -17.90 -10.40
N PRO A 24 16.62 -17.56 -11.63
CA PRO A 24 16.28 -16.24 -12.18
C PRO A 24 14.81 -16.03 -12.39
N GLU A 25 14.06 -17.07 -12.71
CA GLU A 25 12.62 -16.92 -12.89
C GLU A 25 11.93 -16.62 -11.58
N ILE A 26 12.32 -17.32 -10.54
CA ILE A 26 11.72 -17.11 -9.24
C ILE A 26 12.13 -15.74 -8.71
N ARG A 27 13.37 -15.36 -8.93
CA ARG A 27 13.84 -14.04 -8.51
C ARG A 27 13.02 -12.94 -9.16
N THR A 28 12.80 -13.05 -10.48
CA THR A 28 11.99 -12.08 -11.20
C THR A 28 10.57 -12.04 -10.64
N GLY A 29 10.02 -13.19 -10.29
CA GLY A 29 8.71 -13.24 -9.67
C GLY A 29 8.64 -12.46 -8.38
N PHE A 30 9.65 -12.63 -7.51
CA PHE A 30 9.71 -11.86 -6.27
C PHE A 30 9.82 -10.37 -6.54
N GLU A 31 10.66 -10.00 -7.52
CA GLU A 31 10.85 -8.59 -7.85
C GLU A 31 9.56 -7.96 -8.38
N ASN A 32 8.87 -8.69 -9.23
CA ASN A 32 7.60 -8.20 -9.78
C ASN A 32 6.55 -8.03 -8.69
N LEU A 33 6.51 -8.97 -7.77
CA LEU A 33 5.55 -8.90 -6.68
C LEU A 33 5.88 -7.73 -5.76
N ALA A 34 7.17 -7.52 -5.49
CA ALA A 34 7.59 -6.39 -4.69
C ALA A 34 7.17 -5.07 -5.34
N ALA A 35 7.33 -4.97 -6.67
CA ALA A 35 6.92 -3.77 -7.38
C ALA A 35 5.42 -3.54 -7.26
N ALA A 36 4.63 -4.62 -7.30
CA ALA A 36 3.19 -4.51 -7.14
C ALA A 36 2.83 -3.98 -5.75
N TYR A 37 3.52 -4.48 -4.73
CA TYR A 37 3.26 -3.99 -3.37
C TYR A 37 3.66 -2.53 -3.20
N LEU A 38 4.74 -2.10 -3.86
CA LEU A 38 5.12 -0.69 -3.80
C LEU A 38 4.06 0.19 -4.46
N ARG A 39 3.47 -0.27 -5.56
CA ARG A 39 2.39 0.47 -6.19
C ARG A 39 1.17 0.53 -5.28
N LEU A 40 0.87 -0.57 -4.59
CA LEU A 40 -0.23 -0.57 -3.62
C LEU A 40 0.04 0.40 -2.48
N ALA A 41 1.29 0.49 -2.04
CA ALA A 41 1.65 1.42 -0.99
C ALA A 41 1.39 2.86 -1.42
N GLU A 42 1.82 3.19 -2.63
CA GLU A 42 1.60 4.54 -3.15
C GLU A 42 0.12 4.84 -3.30
N GLN A 43 -0.63 3.87 -3.79
CA GLN A 43 -2.06 4.04 -3.96
C GLN A 43 -2.76 4.22 -2.62
N ALA A 44 -2.38 3.44 -1.62
CA ALA A 44 -2.97 3.56 -0.30
C ALA A 44 -2.70 4.93 0.30
N GLU A 45 -1.49 5.44 0.10
CA GLU A 45 -1.15 6.76 0.62
C GLU A 45 -1.91 7.85 -0.09
N ARG A 46 -2.06 7.73 -1.40
CA ARG A 46 -2.84 8.71 -2.15
C ARG A 46 -4.30 8.69 -1.71
N ASN A 47 -4.85 7.51 -1.53
CA ASN A 47 -6.24 7.39 -1.10
C ASN A 47 -6.45 8.00 0.28
N THR A 48 -5.53 7.74 1.19
CA THR A 48 -5.61 8.31 2.52
C THR A 48 -5.56 9.84 2.46
N LYS A 49 -4.65 10.35 1.64
CA LYS A 49 -4.52 11.79 1.51
C LYS A 49 -5.79 12.41 0.94
N LEU A 50 -6.37 11.79 -0.08
CA LEU A 50 -7.59 12.29 -0.68
C LEU A 50 -8.73 12.27 0.33
N THR A 51 -8.83 11.20 1.09
CA THR A 51 -9.85 11.10 2.10
C THR A 51 -9.75 12.22 3.11
N ILE A 52 -8.54 12.49 3.56
CA ILE A 52 -8.31 13.57 4.51
C ILE A 52 -8.71 14.91 3.92
N GLU A 53 -8.39 15.13 2.65
CA GLU A 53 -8.67 16.40 2.00
C GLU A 53 -10.14 16.62 1.77
N PHE A 54 -10.87 15.57 1.47
CA PHE A 54 -12.28 15.69 1.11
C PHE A 54 -13.23 15.40 2.25
N GLU A 55 -12.75 14.73 3.27
CA GLU A 55 -13.57 14.43 4.44
C GLU A 55 -13.08 15.19 5.62
N LEU A 56 -12.94 16.45 5.47
CA LEU A 56 -12.42 17.27 6.54
C LEU A 56 -13.24 17.12 7.78
N PRO A 57 -12.60 17.38 8.90
CA PRO A 57 -13.31 17.38 10.17
C PRO A 57 -14.46 18.31 10.08
N GLY A 58 -15.44 18.10 10.34
CA GLY A 58 -16.56 18.87 10.20
C GLY A 58 -17.55 18.15 9.42
N GLU A 59 -17.19 17.32 8.76
CA GLU A 59 -18.10 16.65 8.11
C GLU A 59 -18.52 15.48 8.73
N ASP A 60 -18.53 15.20 9.24
CA ASP A 60 -18.79 14.22 9.83
C ASP A 60 -19.57 13.48 9.79
N LYS A 61 -19.61 13.53 9.50
CA LYS A 61 -20.07 12.95 9.38
C LYS A 61 -20.76 12.35 9.30
N GLY A 62 -20.92 12.41 9.00
CA GLY A 62 -21.61 11.94 8.76
C GLY A 62 -21.99 11.33 8.69
N ASP A 63 -22.33 11.21 8.52
CA ASP A 63 -22.78 10.63 8.50
C ASP A 63 -23.18 10.16 8.14
N PRO A 64 -23.37 10.16 7.84
CA PRO A 64 -23.82 9.72 7.49
C PRO A 64 -23.99 8.95 7.10
N LYS A 65 -24.00 8.72 6.70
CA LYS A 65 -24.21 8.28 6.39
C LYS A 65 -24.58 7.85 6.76
N THR A 66 -24.67 8.08 6.93
CA THR A 66 -24.97 8.15 7.31
C THR A 66 -25.44 8.43 7.51
N LYS A 67 -25.95 8.73 7.58
CA LYS A 67 -26.46 9.26 7.76
C LYS A 67 -26.96 9.34 7.69
N ALA A 68 -27.25 9.17 7.69
CA ALA A 68 -27.74 9.51 7.59
C ALA A 68 -27.96 9.73 7.43
#